data_79e64e70f8bd6323f2c0a9705db85136
#
_entry.id   79e64e70f8bd6323f2c0a9705db85136
#
_cell.length_a   1.000
_cell.length_b   1.000
_cell.length_c   1.000
_cell.angle_alpha   90.00
_cell.angle_beta   90.00
_cell.angle_gamma   90.00
#
_symmetry.space_group_name_H-M   'P 1'
#
loop_
_entity.id
_entity.type
_entity.pdbx_description
1 polymer ?
#
loop_
_entity_poly.entity_id
_entity_poly.type
_entity_poly.pdbx_seq_one_letter_code
_entity_poly.pdbx_strand_id
1 'polypeptide(L)'
;MKNMYKKIAVLSGKILIVTALIIVSGCSEDFLDPDPLSFYEPTKTFSTESGLESALAMADRHLRTYWSYYSTQDLSLPISSEYMFSDLAVAGKTDDGNIFIDIATRLTPSDGLHNNNTNRLSYFWGETYTGIKYANTVISFIDDVEGMDEAIKNEFRGRAYFHRAFRYLALSFQFKDVPLVTKILEVPKTNYQSTRREAILEKITEDMEKAVQWVPEQSEMELIGMINKGACRQLLIKCYLATGQWDKAIAEAD
;
A
#
# COMPACT_ATOMS: atom_id res chain seq x y z
N MET A 1 -43.43 3.88 -69.99
CA MET A 1 -43.31 3.02 -68.78
C MET A 1 -41.93 2.43 -68.61
N LYS A 2 -41.28 1.78 -69.56
CA LYS A 2 -39.91 1.17 -69.39
C LYS A 2 -38.82 2.13 -68.92
N ASN A 3 -38.81 3.40 -69.31
CA ASN A 3 -37.82 4.38 -68.89
C ASN A 3 -37.98 4.87 -67.45
N MET A 4 -39.17 4.83 -66.93
CA MET A 4 -39.49 5.20 -65.55
C MET A 4 -39.00 4.14 -64.55
N TYR A 5 -39.18 2.86 -64.88
CA TYR A 5 -38.69 1.76 -64.06
C TYR A 5 -37.15 1.70 -64.03
N LYS A 6 -36.46 2.00 -65.15
CA LYS A 6 -34.99 2.10 -65.15
C LYS A 6 -34.46 3.24 -64.26
N LYS A 7 -35.14 4.39 -64.24
CA LYS A 7 -34.75 5.52 -63.37
C LYS A 7 -34.98 5.19 -61.89
N ILE A 8 -36.07 4.51 -61.57
CA ILE A 8 -36.38 4.08 -60.20
C ILE A 8 -35.36 3.04 -59.71
N ALA A 9 -35.03 2.04 -60.53
CA ALA A 9 -34.03 1.02 -60.19
C ALA A 9 -32.61 1.62 -59.94
N VAL A 10 -32.22 2.61 -60.76
CA VAL A 10 -30.91 3.31 -60.58
C VAL A 10 -30.91 4.18 -59.31
N LEU A 11 -32.04 4.82 -58.99
CA LEU A 11 -32.20 5.62 -57.77
C LEU A 11 -32.15 4.75 -56.53
N SER A 12 -32.89 3.61 -56.54
CA SER A 12 -32.87 2.64 -55.46
C SER A 12 -31.50 2.03 -55.19
N GLY A 13 -30.75 1.73 -56.27
CA GLY A 13 -29.37 1.25 -56.18
C GLY A 13 -28.41 2.27 -55.54
N LYS A 14 -28.56 3.55 -55.90
CA LYS A 14 -27.76 4.63 -55.29
C LYS A 14 -28.09 4.84 -53.80
N ILE A 15 -29.36 4.78 -53.43
CA ILE A 15 -29.78 4.90 -52.03
C ILE A 15 -29.23 3.72 -51.22
N LEU A 16 -29.27 2.52 -51.76
CA LEU A 16 -28.74 1.32 -51.06
C LEU A 16 -27.23 1.41 -50.83
N ILE A 17 -26.47 1.94 -51.80
CA ILE A 17 -25.03 2.14 -51.68
C ILE A 17 -24.72 3.21 -50.61
N VAL A 18 -25.44 4.32 -50.58
CA VAL A 18 -25.26 5.39 -49.61
C VAL A 18 -25.60 4.89 -48.20
N THR A 19 -26.67 4.11 -48.05
CA THR A 19 -27.04 3.53 -46.77
C THR A 19 -26.02 2.50 -46.28
N ALA A 20 -25.44 1.69 -47.19
CA ALA A 20 -24.40 0.73 -46.85
C ALA A 20 -23.09 1.45 -46.43
N LEU A 21 -22.72 2.57 -47.04
CA LEU A 21 -21.55 3.39 -46.66
C LEU A 21 -21.73 4.04 -45.28
N ILE A 22 -22.92 4.45 -44.92
CA ILE A 22 -23.20 5.03 -43.57
C ILE A 22 -23.12 3.97 -42.47
N ILE A 23 -23.50 2.72 -42.76
CA ILE A 23 -23.43 1.61 -41.81
C ILE A 23 -21.96 1.19 -41.53
N VAL A 24 -21.07 1.30 -42.50
CA VAL A 24 -19.64 0.93 -42.35
C VAL A 24 -18.83 2.00 -41.64
N SER A 25 -19.27 3.26 -41.60
CA SER A 25 -18.62 4.35 -40.86
C SER A 25 -19.06 4.45 -39.39
N GLY A 26 -19.81 3.49 -38.89
CA GLY A 26 -20.26 3.46 -37.49
C GLY A 26 -19.19 2.93 -36.55
N CYS A 27 -18.85 3.74 -35.59
CA CYS A 27 -18.06 3.45 -34.38
C CYS A 27 -16.61 3.03 -34.62
N SER A 28 -15.70 3.97 -34.48
CA SER A 28 -14.33 3.63 -34.10
C SER A 28 -14.36 3.01 -32.69
N GLU A 29 -13.51 2.02 -32.42
CA GLU A 29 -13.35 1.41 -31.09
C GLU A 29 -13.07 2.48 -30.03
N ASP A 30 -12.41 3.58 -30.38
CA ASP A 30 -12.14 4.75 -29.54
C ASP A 30 -13.41 5.43 -28.95
N PHE A 31 -14.59 5.29 -29.62
CA PHE A 31 -15.85 5.82 -29.08
C PHE A 31 -16.43 4.93 -27.98
N LEU A 32 -16.07 3.64 -27.98
CA LEU A 32 -16.54 2.66 -26.99
C LEU A 32 -15.58 2.54 -25.81
N ASP A 33 -14.38 3.11 -25.93
CA ASP A 33 -13.38 3.19 -24.86
C ASP A 33 -13.13 4.68 -24.51
N PRO A 34 -14.12 5.32 -23.84
CA PRO A 34 -13.97 6.70 -23.44
C PRO A 34 -12.82 6.81 -22.44
N ASP A 35 -11.82 7.63 -22.73
CA ASP A 35 -10.82 8.05 -21.73
C ASP A 35 -11.58 8.58 -20.51
N PRO A 36 -11.57 7.87 -19.39
CA PRO A 36 -12.33 8.29 -18.22
C PRO A 36 -11.69 9.54 -17.64
N LEU A 37 -12.27 10.72 -17.93
CA LEU A 37 -11.81 12.03 -17.46
C LEU A 37 -11.71 12.15 -15.93
N SER A 38 -12.25 11.19 -15.19
CA SER A 38 -12.27 11.14 -13.72
C SER A 38 -11.67 9.87 -13.12
N PHE A 39 -11.17 8.94 -13.92
CA PHE A 39 -10.52 7.73 -13.40
C PHE A 39 -9.03 7.99 -13.19
N TYR A 40 -8.61 7.79 -11.96
CA TYR A 40 -7.22 7.80 -11.55
C TYR A 40 -6.53 6.58 -12.19
N GLU A 41 -5.82 6.79 -13.29
CA GLU A 41 -5.03 5.74 -13.92
C GLU A 41 -3.66 5.66 -13.22
N PRO A 42 -3.39 4.59 -12.48
CA PRO A 42 -2.17 4.49 -11.67
C PRO A 42 -0.90 4.65 -12.52
N THR A 43 -0.89 4.08 -13.72
CA THR A 43 0.25 4.15 -14.65
C THR A 43 0.57 5.59 -15.05
N LYS A 44 -0.42 6.41 -15.41
CA LYS A 44 -0.21 7.82 -15.75
C LYS A 44 0.19 8.67 -14.56
N THR A 45 -0.38 8.38 -13.38
CA THR A 45 -0.12 9.18 -12.19
C THR A 45 1.26 8.91 -11.60
N PHE A 46 1.65 7.65 -11.52
CA PHE A 46 2.89 7.23 -10.87
C PHE A 46 4.08 7.08 -11.82
N SER A 47 3.92 7.45 -13.10
CA SER A 47 5.03 7.56 -14.06
C SER A 47 5.80 8.89 -13.95
N THR A 48 5.53 9.70 -12.94
CA THR A 48 6.21 10.97 -12.68
C THR A 48 6.79 11.03 -11.28
N GLU A 49 7.88 11.77 -11.10
CA GLU A 49 8.49 12.02 -9.78
C GLU A 49 7.47 12.58 -8.78
N SER A 50 6.72 13.60 -9.16
CA SER A 50 5.68 14.22 -8.30
C SER A 50 4.57 13.23 -7.91
N GLY A 51 4.21 12.31 -8.80
CA GLY A 51 3.24 11.25 -8.52
C GLY A 51 3.75 10.27 -7.47
N LEU A 52 5.02 9.86 -7.59
CA LEU A 52 5.66 8.98 -6.60
C LEU A 52 5.90 9.69 -5.27
N GLU A 53 6.27 10.97 -5.27
CA GLU A 53 6.38 11.76 -4.06
C GLU A 53 5.04 11.85 -3.33
N SER A 54 3.95 12.05 -4.08
CA SER A 54 2.60 12.02 -3.52
C SER A 54 2.27 10.65 -2.88
N ALA A 55 2.70 9.54 -3.49
CA ALA A 55 2.52 8.20 -2.92
C ALA A 55 3.35 8.00 -1.63
N LEU A 56 4.58 8.51 -1.57
CA LEU A 56 5.39 8.53 -0.35
C LEU A 56 4.75 9.39 0.74
N ALA A 57 4.29 10.59 0.39
CA ALA A 57 3.59 11.46 1.33
C ALA A 57 2.32 10.81 1.90
N MET A 58 1.60 10.02 1.09
CA MET A 58 0.48 9.21 1.58
C MET A 58 0.94 8.10 2.52
N ALA A 59 2.08 7.45 2.27
CA ALA A 59 2.65 6.45 3.17
C ALA A 59 3.08 7.06 4.51
N ASP A 60 3.71 8.24 4.49
CA ASP A 60 4.10 9.01 5.68
C ASP A 60 2.88 9.46 6.49
N ARG A 61 1.86 10.03 5.80
CA ARG A 61 0.59 10.42 6.43
C ARG A 61 -0.09 9.22 7.08
N HIS A 62 -0.13 8.10 6.39
CA HIS A 62 -0.73 6.87 6.90
C HIS A 62 0.04 6.32 8.11
N LEU A 63 1.37 6.43 8.14
CA LEU A 63 2.17 6.07 9.30
C LEU A 63 1.82 6.95 10.51
N ARG A 64 1.56 8.24 10.31
CA ARG A 64 1.09 9.14 11.37
C ARG A 64 -0.27 8.70 11.91
N THR A 65 -1.21 8.31 11.03
CA THR A 65 -2.51 7.79 11.43
C THR A 65 -2.37 6.51 12.27
N TYR A 66 -1.42 5.66 11.96
CA TYR A 66 -1.09 4.47 12.76
C TYR A 66 -0.77 4.80 14.23
N TRP A 67 -0.06 5.91 14.48
CA TRP A 67 0.32 6.37 15.81
C TRP A 67 -0.69 7.32 16.45
N SER A 68 -1.56 7.93 15.67
CA SER A 68 -2.49 8.94 16.18
C SER A 68 -3.76 8.29 16.74
N TYR A 69 -4.30 8.97 17.72
CA TYR A 69 -5.60 8.72 18.26
C TYR A 69 -6.69 9.27 17.33
N TYR A 70 -7.58 8.42 16.84
CA TYR A 70 -8.57 8.86 15.86
C TYR A 70 -9.96 9.14 16.44
N SER A 71 -10.31 8.58 17.59
CA SER A 71 -11.59 8.84 18.24
C SER A 71 -11.51 8.72 19.77
N THR A 72 -12.51 9.24 20.46
CA THR A 72 -12.62 9.15 21.93
C THR A 72 -12.72 7.70 22.45
N GLN A 73 -12.87 6.74 21.56
CA GLN A 73 -13.01 5.32 21.91
C GLN A 73 -11.83 4.47 21.44
N ASP A 74 -10.91 5.03 20.64
CA ASP A 74 -9.83 4.28 20.01
C ASP A 74 -8.46 4.69 20.50
N LEU A 75 -7.74 3.80 21.17
CA LEU A 75 -6.33 3.94 21.45
C LEU A 75 -5.51 3.82 20.17
N SER A 76 -4.34 4.44 20.10
CA SER A 76 -3.41 4.23 18.97
C SER A 76 -3.10 2.73 18.82
N LEU A 77 -2.87 2.29 17.59
CA LEU A 77 -2.59 0.88 17.31
C LEU A 77 -1.42 0.33 18.14
N PRO A 78 -0.28 1.02 18.28
CA PRO A 78 0.82 0.52 19.14
C PRO A 78 0.42 0.37 20.59
N ILE A 79 -0.30 1.33 21.18
CA ILE A 79 -0.73 1.25 22.57
C ILE A 79 -1.62 0.03 22.77
N SER A 80 -2.61 -0.17 21.90
CA SER A 80 -3.55 -1.28 22.03
C SER A 80 -2.97 -2.64 21.64
N SER A 81 -1.98 -2.70 20.75
CA SER A 81 -1.44 -3.96 20.25
C SER A 81 -0.09 -4.37 20.85
N GLU A 82 0.67 -3.44 21.39
CA GLU A 82 2.00 -3.73 21.94
C GLU A 82 2.02 -3.62 23.46
N TYR A 83 1.51 -2.53 24.02
CA TYR A 83 1.59 -2.29 25.46
C TYR A 83 0.52 -3.00 26.25
N MET A 84 -0.72 -3.01 25.76
CA MET A 84 -1.85 -3.63 26.46
C MET A 84 -1.86 -5.16 26.37
N PHE A 85 -1.11 -5.76 25.43
CA PHE A 85 -0.89 -7.20 25.32
C PHE A 85 0.34 -7.69 26.10
N SER A 86 0.94 -6.84 26.89
CA SER A 86 2.13 -7.17 27.68
C SER A 86 1.82 -7.04 29.19
N ASP A 87 2.76 -7.43 30.02
CA ASP A 87 2.77 -7.21 31.46
C ASP A 87 3.20 -5.80 31.87
N LEU A 88 3.52 -4.94 30.89
CA LEU A 88 4.02 -3.57 31.13
C LEU A 88 2.91 -2.56 31.38
N ALA A 89 1.70 -2.80 30.88
CA ALA A 89 0.60 -1.87 31.01
C ALA A 89 -0.75 -2.58 31.17
N VAL A 90 -1.61 -1.98 32.00
CA VAL A 90 -3.01 -2.37 32.16
C VAL A 90 -3.90 -1.15 32.00
N ALA A 91 -5.14 -1.35 31.59
CA ALA A 91 -6.11 -0.26 31.55
C ALA A 91 -6.39 0.27 32.96
N GLY A 92 -6.22 1.58 33.14
CA GLY A 92 -6.48 2.23 34.43
C GLY A 92 -7.96 2.35 34.79
N LYS A 93 -8.87 2.12 33.85
CA LYS A 93 -10.32 2.24 34.02
C LYS A 93 -11.02 1.13 33.22
N THR A 94 -11.67 0.23 33.94
CA THR A 94 -12.29 -0.98 33.37
C THR A 94 -13.82 -0.92 33.34
N ASP A 95 -14.43 0.13 33.88
CA ASP A 95 -15.88 0.26 34.13
C ASP A 95 -16.67 0.89 32.96
N ASP A 96 -16.00 1.40 31.93
CA ASP A 96 -16.66 2.08 30.80
C ASP A 96 -17.26 1.11 29.76
N GLY A 97 -17.26 -0.18 30.00
CA GLY A 97 -17.77 -1.16 29.04
C GLY A 97 -16.97 -1.25 27.73
N ASN A 98 -15.87 -0.53 27.66
CA ASN A 98 -15.01 -0.51 26.50
C ASN A 98 -14.11 -1.74 26.50
N ILE A 99 -14.51 -2.75 25.74
CA ILE A 99 -13.78 -4.01 25.56
C ILE A 99 -12.34 -3.83 25.06
N PHE A 100 -12.00 -2.64 24.56
CA PHE A 100 -10.64 -2.31 24.10
C PHE A 100 -9.69 -1.97 25.26
N ILE A 101 -10.23 -1.67 26.41
CA ILE A 101 -9.44 -1.24 27.55
C ILE A 101 -8.97 -2.45 28.37
N ASP A 102 -9.70 -3.55 28.35
CA ASP A 102 -9.39 -4.74 29.13
C ASP A 102 -8.96 -5.93 28.25
N ILE A 103 -8.01 -5.68 27.36
CA ILE A 103 -7.48 -6.70 26.46
C ILE A 103 -6.85 -7.86 27.23
N ALA A 104 -6.15 -7.57 28.33
CA ALA A 104 -5.43 -8.57 29.10
C ALA A 104 -6.36 -9.65 29.71
N THR A 105 -7.60 -9.29 30.07
CA THR A 105 -8.57 -10.23 30.64
C THR A 105 -9.55 -10.81 29.62
N ARG A 106 -9.61 -10.22 28.41
CA ARG A 106 -10.60 -10.54 27.37
C ARG A 106 -10.02 -11.12 26.09
N LEU A 107 -8.77 -11.56 26.09
CA LEU A 107 -8.13 -12.26 24.97
C LEU A 107 -8.61 -13.70 24.86
N THR A 108 -9.92 -13.89 24.78
CA THR A 108 -10.51 -15.20 24.54
C THR A 108 -11.26 -15.22 23.21
N PRO A 109 -11.34 -16.35 22.50
CA PRO A 109 -12.09 -16.44 21.25
C PRO A 109 -13.58 -16.11 21.37
N SER A 110 -14.13 -16.18 22.57
CA SER A 110 -15.54 -15.88 22.87
C SER A 110 -15.82 -14.41 23.14
N ASP A 111 -14.79 -13.61 23.40
CA ASP A 111 -14.97 -12.19 23.65
C ASP A 111 -15.07 -11.38 22.37
N GLY A 112 -15.87 -10.31 22.41
CA GLY A 112 -16.25 -9.51 21.26
C GLY A 112 -15.14 -8.72 20.54
N LEU A 113 -13.86 -9.00 20.83
CA LEU A 113 -12.71 -8.49 20.09
C LEU A 113 -12.73 -8.87 18.60
N HIS A 114 -13.54 -9.84 18.25
CA HIS A 114 -13.70 -10.34 16.88
C HIS A 114 -15.02 -9.92 16.22
N ASN A 115 -15.86 -9.13 16.89
CA ASN A 115 -17.09 -8.67 16.24
C ASN A 115 -16.79 -7.52 15.25
N ASN A 116 -17.59 -7.43 14.19
CA ASN A 116 -17.38 -6.49 13.09
C ASN A 116 -17.40 -4.99 13.50
N ASN A 117 -17.98 -4.66 14.65
CA ASN A 117 -18.09 -3.27 15.09
C ASN A 117 -16.94 -2.82 15.98
N THR A 118 -16.15 -3.76 16.50
CA THR A 118 -15.12 -3.49 17.51
C THR A 118 -13.83 -4.27 17.27
N ASN A 119 -13.65 -4.78 16.04
CA ASN A 119 -12.56 -5.68 15.70
C ASN A 119 -11.23 -4.92 15.51
N ARG A 120 -10.49 -4.73 16.59
CA ARG A 120 -9.16 -4.14 16.57
C ARG A 120 -8.17 -4.89 15.68
N LEU A 121 -8.24 -6.21 15.71
CA LEU A 121 -7.35 -7.04 14.90
C LEU A 121 -7.62 -6.84 13.41
N SER A 122 -8.89 -6.74 13.02
CA SER A 122 -9.28 -6.44 11.64
C SER A 122 -8.86 -5.03 11.21
N TYR A 123 -9.04 -4.04 12.09
CA TYR A 123 -8.60 -2.67 11.85
C TYR A 123 -7.07 -2.61 11.67
N PHE A 124 -6.31 -3.19 12.61
CA PHE A 124 -4.86 -3.27 12.53
C PHE A 124 -4.40 -3.93 11.24
N TRP A 125 -5.01 -5.06 10.87
CA TRP A 125 -4.73 -5.77 9.63
C TRP A 125 -4.97 -4.89 8.40
N GLY A 126 -6.15 -4.30 8.31
CA GLY A 126 -6.56 -3.45 7.18
C GLY A 126 -5.65 -2.23 7.00
N GLU A 127 -5.39 -1.50 8.09
CA GLU A 127 -4.52 -0.32 8.08
C GLU A 127 -3.08 -0.68 7.71
N THR A 128 -2.57 -1.80 8.22
CA THR A 128 -1.21 -2.22 7.92
C THR A 128 -1.04 -2.59 6.45
N TYR A 129 -1.98 -3.34 5.87
CA TYR A 129 -1.95 -3.65 4.43
C TYR A 129 -2.21 -2.44 3.53
N THR A 130 -3.00 -1.46 4.00
CA THR A 130 -3.16 -0.18 3.30
C THR A 130 -1.82 0.55 3.20
N GLY A 131 -1.06 0.61 4.28
CA GLY A 131 0.27 1.20 4.24
C GLY A 131 1.28 0.42 3.39
N ILE A 132 1.20 -0.92 3.35
CA ILE A 132 1.99 -1.76 2.45
C ILE A 132 1.63 -1.46 0.98
N LYS A 133 0.36 -1.23 0.67
CA LYS A 133 -0.08 -0.84 -0.67
C LYS A 133 0.58 0.47 -1.12
N TYR A 134 0.63 1.49 -0.28
CA TYR A 134 1.31 2.75 -0.63
C TYR A 134 2.79 2.54 -0.90
N ALA A 135 3.49 1.80 -0.06
CA ALA A 135 4.90 1.46 -0.27
C ALA A 135 5.10 0.69 -1.59
N ASN A 136 4.28 -0.32 -1.84
CA ASN A 136 4.36 -1.12 -3.06
C ASN A 136 4.03 -0.32 -4.32
N THR A 137 3.20 0.73 -4.23
CA THR A 137 2.95 1.64 -5.36
C THR A 137 4.25 2.30 -5.80
N VAL A 138 5.01 2.89 -4.88
CA VAL A 138 6.31 3.49 -5.21
C VAL A 138 7.27 2.45 -5.79
N ILE A 139 7.41 1.30 -5.13
CA ILE A 139 8.33 0.24 -5.55
C ILE A 139 7.98 -0.31 -6.95
N SER A 140 6.71 -0.35 -7.31
CA SER A 140 6.26 -0.90 -8.60
C SER A 140 6.44 0.05 -9.76
N PHE A 141 6.35 1.37 -9.53
CA PHE A 141 6.38 2.37 -10.61
C PHE A 141 7.67 3.19 -10.67
N ILE A 142 8.58 3.08 -9.70
CA ILE A 142 9.80 3.91 -9.66
C ILE A 142 10.70 3.74 -10.89
N ASP A 143 10.74 2.53 -11.45
CA ASP A 143 11.55 2.24 -12.63
C ASP A 143 10.96 2.82 -13.91
N ASP A 144 9.65 3.07 -13.93
CA ASP A 144 8.92 3.60 -15.10
C ASP A 144 9.04 5.14 -15.23
N VAL A 145 9.62 5.82 -14.22
CA VAL A 145 9.81 7.28 -14.26
C VAL A 145 11.01 7.62 -15.14
N GLU A 146 10.72 8.19 -16.30
CA GLU A 146 11.74 8.64 -17.25
C GLU A 146 12.46 9.91 -16.76
N GLY A 147 13.76 9.99 -17.01
CA GLY A 147 14.57 11.17 -16.72
C GLY A 147 14.88 11.43 -15.25
N MET A 148 14.39 10.60 -14.33
CA MET A 148 14.69 10.70 -12.90
C MET A 148 16.10 10.13 -12.63
N ASP A 149 16.90 10.87 -11.84
CA ASP A 149 18.23 10.44 -11.43
C ASP A 149 18.16 9.14 -10.60
N GLU A 150 19.10 8.23 -10.82
CA GLU A 150 19.10 6.92 -10.14
C GLU A 150 19.33 7.05 -8.62
N ALA A 151 20.06 8.08 -8.17
CA ALA A 151 20.22 8.34 -6.75
C ALA A 151 18.88 8.74 -6.10
N ILE A 152 18.08 9.58 -6.79
CA ILE A 152 16.75 9.97 -6.35
C ILE A 152 15.80 8.75 -6.39
N LYS A 153 15.85 7.94 -7.45
CA LYS A 153 15.07 6.68 -7.52
C LYS A 153 15.39 5.76 -6.34
N ASN A 154 16.65 5.64 -5.98
CA ASN A 154 17.09 4.82 -4.87
C ASN A 154 16.65 5.38 -3.52
N GLU A 155 16.68 6.70 -3.32
CA GLU A 155 16.11 7.33 -2.11
C GLU A 155 14.62 7.01 -1.96
N PHE A 156 13.83 7.22 -3.01
CA PHE A 156 12.40 6.91 -2.99
C PHE A 156 12.13 5.43 -2.71
N ARG A 157 12.88 4.56 -3.36
CA ARG A 157 12.81 3.12 -3.16
C ARG A 157 13.16 2.73 -1.71
N GLY A 158 14.20 3.35 -1.15
CA GLY A 158 14.62 3.14 0.23
C GLY A 158 13.57 3.58 1.24
N ARG A 159 12.97 4.75 1.06
CA ARG A 159 11.85 5.23 1.89
C ARG A 159 10.63 4.31 1.80
N ALA A 160 10.31 3.85 0.60
CA ALA A 160 9.22 2.88 0.41
C ALA A 160 9.53 1.53 1.07
N TYR A 161 10.76 1.06 1.02
CA TYR A 161 11.21 -0.15 1.73
C TYR A 161 11.07 -0.01 3.24
N PHE A 162 11.42 1.15 3.81
CA PHE A 162 11.17 1.43 5.22
C PHE A 162 9.69 1.26 5.57
N HIS A 163 8.78 1.88 4.81
CA HIS A 163 7.36 1.78 5.06
C HIS A 163 6.83 0.36 4.97
N ARG A 164 7.32 -0.42 4.01
CA ARG A 164 6.95 -1.82 3.86
C ARG A 164 7.48 -2.67 5.01
N ALA A 165 8.74 -2.52 5.33
CA ALA A 165 9.41 -3.27 6.38
C ALA A 165 8.82 -3.01 7.77
N PHE A 166 8.55 -1.74 8.10
CA PHE A 166 7.90 -1.36 9.36
C PHE A 166 6.58 -2.10 9.56
N ARG A 167 5.75 -2.15 8.52
CA ARG A 167 4.43 -2.77 8.59
C ARG A 167 4.50 -4.30 8.63
N TYR A 168 5.37 -4.91 7.84
CA TYR A 168 5.55 -6.36 7.90
C TYR A 168 6.20 -6.82 9.19
N LEU A 169 7.10 -6.04 9.79
CA LEU A 169 7.64 -6.35 11.10
C LEU A 169 6.50 -6.41 12.13
N ALA A 170 5.64 -5.39 12.16
CA ALA A 170 4.48 -5.36 13.06
C ALA A 170 3.51 -6.52 12.81
N LEU A 171 3.16 -6.81 11.55
CA LEU A 171 2.32 -7.96 11.19
C LEU A 171 2.93 -9.29 11.63
N SER A 172 4.23 -9.48 11.44
CA SER A 172 4.92 -10.72 11.78
C SER A 172 4.97 -10.98 13.29
N PHE A 173 4.97 -9.93 14.10
CA PHE A 173 4.88 -10.05 15.56
C PHE A 173 3.46 -10.31 16.03
N GLN A 174 2.46 -9.67 15.42
CA GLN A 174 1.06 -9.79 15.83
C GLN A 174 0.40 -11.08 15.33
N PHE A 175 0.67 -11.48 14.09
CA PHE A 175 -0.06 -12.55 13.41
C PHE A 175 0.83 -13.72 12.96
N LYS A 176 2.14 -13.63 13.13
CA LYS A 176 3.12 -14.64 12.73
C LYS A 176 3.21 -14.79 11.21
N ASP A 177 2.50 -15.73 10.63
CA ASP A 177 2.50 -16.03 9.19
C ASP A 177 1.38 -15.22 8.50
N VAL A 178 1.76 -14.38 7.55
CA VAL A 178 0.81 -13.49 6.84
C VAL A 178 1.09 -13.48 5.34
N PRO A 179 0.14 -13.09 4.50
CA PRO A 179 0.39 -12.92 3.07
C PRO A 179 1.50 -11.90 2.80
N LEU A 180 2.53 -12.28 2.06
CA LEU A 180 3.60 -11.38 1.63
C LEU A 180 3.27 -10.80 0.25
N VAL A 181 2.91 -9.52 0.20
CA VAL A 181 2.61 -8.78 -1.02
C VAL A 181 3.71 -7.75 -1.25
N THR A 182 4.50 -7.92 -2.30
CA THR A 182 5.69 -7.11 -2.59
C THR A 182 5.53 -6.16 -3.77
N LYS A 183 4.39 -6.23 -4.47
CA LYS A 183 4.06 -5.41 -5.65
C LYS A 183 2.61 -4.95 -5.57
N ILE A 184 2.27 -3.92 -6.34
CA ILE A 184 0.87 -3.56 -6.58
C ILE A 184 0.17 -4.70 -7.35
N LEU A 185 -1.09 -4.90 -7.07
CA LEU A 185 -1.91 -5.90 -7.75
C LEU A 185 -2.68 -5.23 -8.87
N GLU A 186 -2.50 -5.68 -10.09
CA GLU A 186 -3.21 -5.19 -11.27
C GLU A 186 -4.66 -5.67 -11.31
N VAL A 187 -4.90 -6.85 -10.76
CA VAL A 187 -6.23 -7.47 -10.68
C VAL A 187 -6.54 -7.90 -9.25
N PRO A 188 -7.82 -7.87 -8.84
CA PRO A 188 -8.22 -8.36 -7.51
C PRO A 188 -7.83 -9.81 -7.31
N LYS A 189 -7.15 -10.10 -6.20
CA LYS A 189 -6.73 -11.43 -5.80
C LYS A 189 -7.45 -11.85 -4.53
N THR A 190 -8.09 -13.01 -4.54
CA THR A 190 -8.85 -13.55 -3.40
C THR A 190 -8.22 -14.79 -2.78
N ASN A 191 -7.25 -15.41 -3.44
CA ASN A 191 -6.60 -16.65 -3.02
C ASN A 191 -5.21 -16.41 -2.41
N TYR A 192 -5.12 -15.52 -1.43
CA TYR A 192 -3.88 -15.31 -0.70
C TYR A 192 -3.52 -16.52 0.15
N GLN A 193 -2.23 -16.81 0.21
CA GLN A 193 -1.66 -17.77 1.14
C GLN A 193 -0.71 -17.06 2.09
N SER A 194 -0.65 -17.51 3.34
CA SER A 194 0.30 -16.99 4.31
C SER A 194 1.72 -17.41 3.94
N THR A 195 2.63 -16.48 4.06
CA THR A 195 4.08 -16.70 3.97
C THR A 195 4.61 -16.90 5.38
N ARG A 196 5.54 -17.81 5.57
CA ARG A 196 6.15 -18.06 6.87
C ARG A 196 6.86 -16.82 7.40
N ARG A 197 6.75 -16.58 8.70
CA ARG A 197 7.33 -15.42 9.39
C ARG A 197 8.81 -15.24 9.07
N GLU A 198 9.57 -16.33 9.05
CA GLU A 198 11.01 -16.31 8.78
C GLU A 198 11.31 -15.70 7.39
N ALA A 199 10.57 -16.11 6.36
CA ALA A 199 10.74 -15.59 5.01
C ALA A 199 10.30 -14.11 4.89
N ILE A 200 9.29 -13.69 5.67
CA ILE A 200 8.89 -12.29 5.76
C ILE A 200 10.01 -11.46 6.38
N LEU A 201 10.55 -11.91 7.51
CA LEU A 201 11.64 -11.23 8.21
C LEU A 201 12.91 -11.15 7.36
N GLU A 202 13.25 -12.21 6.64
CA GLU A 202 14.35 -12.21 5.67
C GLU A 202 14.14 -11.14 4.60
N LYS A 203 12.95 -11.12 3.98
CA LYS A 203 12.61 -10.15 2.93
C LYS A 203 12.69 -8.69 3.40
N ILE A 204 12.14 -8.37 4.57
CA ILE A 204 12.19 -7.00 5.08
C ILE A 204 13.59 -6.61 5.55
N THR A 205 14.41 -7.56 5.98
CA THR A 205 15.82 -7.33 6.30
C THR A 205 16.60 -6.93 5.04
N GLU A 206 16.44 -7.64 3.93
CA GLU A 206 17.01 -7.27 2.64
C GLU A 206 16.57 -5.88 2.17
N ASP A 207 15.29 -5.56 2.33
CA ASP A 207 14.76 -4.24 1.99
C ASP A 207 15.45 -3.15 2.82
N MET A 208 15.63 -3.38 4.10
CA MET A 208 16.25 -2.41 5.01
C MET A 208 17.76 -2.29 4.81
N GLU A 209 18.49 -3.37 4.50
CA GLU A 209 19.91 -3.32 4.14
C GLU A 209 20.16 -2.41 2.92
N LYS A 210 19.24 -2.36 1.95
CA LYS A 210 19.27 -1.45 0.81
C LYS A 210 18.87 -0.03 1.22
N ALA A 211 17.79 0.12 2.01
CA ALA A 211 17.29 1.41 2.44
C ALA A 211 18.35 2.22 3.19
N VAL A 212 19.12 1.60 4.09
CA VAL A 212 20.22 2.24 4.81
C VAL A 212 21.30 2.77 3.87
N GLN A 213 21.55 2.12 2.74
CA GLN A 213 22.52 2.58 1.76
C GLN A 213 22.02 3.78 0.94
N TRP A 214 20.73 3.85 0.68
CA TRP A 214 20.14 4.76 -0.30
C TRP A 214 19.51 6.01 0.31
N VAL A 215 18.94 5.88 1.51
CA VAL A 215 18.26 7.01 2.15
C VAL A 215 19.29 7.97 2.75
N PRO A 216 19.16 9.29 2.52
CA PRO A 216 20.09 10.29 3.03
C PRO A 216 20.06 10.42 4.56
N GLU A 217 21.10 11.06 5.11
CA GLU A 217 21.12 11.48 6.51
C GLU A 217 20.09 12.59 6.76
N GLN A 218 19.68 12.78 8.02
CA GLN A 218 18.70 13.82 8.38
C GLN A 218 19.15 15.23 7.97
N SER A 219 20.44 15.51 8.03
CA SER A 219 21.01 16.82 7.66
C SER A 219 20.93 17.13 6.16
N GLU A 220 20.71 16.11 5.33
CA GLU A 220 20.62 16.19 3.88
C GLU A 220 19.15 16.21 3.39
N MET A 221 18.19 15.97 4.31
CA MET A 221 16.76 15.95 4.00
C MET A 221 16.18 17.35 3.98
N GLU A 222 15.31 17.61 3.01
CA GLU A 222 14.61 18.89 2.86
C GLU A 222 13.71 19.21 4.04
N LEU A 223 12.97 18.21 4.54
CA LEU A 223 12.00 18.35 5.61
C LEU A 223 12.36 17.51 6.83
N ILE A 224 12.24 18.13 8.00
CA ILE A 224 12.34 17.41 9.27
C ILE A 224 11.16 16.44 9.41
N GLY A 225 11.47 15.18 9.75
CA GLY A 225 10.45 14.15 9.97
C GLY A 225 10.18 13.25 8.76
N MET A 226 10.85 13.47 7.63
CA MET A 226 10.93 12.47 6.57
C MET A 226 11.71 11.25 7.03
N ILE A 227 11.45 10.09 6.40
CA ILE A 227 12.23 8.88 6.64
C ILE A 227 13.68 9.12 6.21
N ASN A 228 14.59 9.08 7.17
CA ASN A 228 16.02 9.30 7.00
C ASN A 228 16.83 8.03 7.31
N LYS A 229 18.12 8.06 7.05
CA LYS A 229 19.03 6.93 7.27
C LYS A 229 19.02 6.45 8.73
N GLY A 230 18.96 7.35 9.70
CA GLY A 230 18.89 6.99 11.13
C GLY A 230 17.63 6.18 11.46
N ALA A 231 16.46 6.55 10.89
CA ALA A 231 15.24 5.77 11.03
C ALA A 231 15.37 4.38 10.36
N CYS A 232 16.02 4.34 9.19
CA CYS A 232 16.28 3.08 8.49
C CYS A 232 17.21 2.16 9.29
N ARG A 233 18.30 2.69 9.86
CA ARG A 233 19.22 1.93 10.74
C ARG A 233 18.49 1.36 11.94
N GLN A 234 17.68 2.17 12.63
CA GLN A 234 16.92 1.69 13.78
C GLN A 234 15.98 0.53 13.41
N LEU A 235 15.30 0.63 12.26
CA LEU A 235 14.42 -0.45 11.82
C LEU A 235 15.21 -1.70 11.39
N LEU A 236 16.37 -1.53 10.73
CA LEU A 236 17.28 -2.63 10.37
C LEU A 236 17.77 -3.37 11.60
N ILE A 237 18.17 -2.64 12.65
CA ILE A 237 18.56 -3.25 13.93
C ILE A 237 17.41 -4.14 14.47
N LYS A 238 16.17 -3.65 14.45
CA LYS A 238 15.01 -4.46 14.87
C LYS A 238 14.82 -5.71 14.01
N CYS A 239 15.07 -5.61 12.69
CA CYS A 239 15.01 -6.76 11.80
C CYS A 239 16.13 -7.79 12.12
N TYR A 240 17.35 -7.34 12.37
CA TYR A 240 18.45 -8.20 12.79
C TYR A 240 18.17 -8.89 14.14
N LEU A 241 17.63 -8.16 15.11
CA LEU A 241 17.24 -8.74 16.40
C LEU A 241 16.13 -9.79 16.21
N ALA A 242 15.15 -9.53 15.35
CA ALA A 242 14.05 -10.46 15.07
C ALA A 242 14.50 -11.74 14.35
N THR A 243 15.63 -11.69 13.65
CA THR A 243 16.24 -12.82 12.91
C THR A 243 17.43 -13.45 13.64
N GLY A 244 17.76 -12.99 14.86
CA GLY A 244 18.88 -13.51 15.66
C GLY A 244 20.27 -13.14 15.14
N GLN A 245 20.37 -12.11 14.29
CA GLN A 245 21.65 -11.62 13.75
C GLN A 245 22.30 -10.60 14.69
N TRP A 246 22.65 -11.03 15.90
CA TRP A 246 23.09 -10.16 17.01
C TRP A 246 24.32 -9.31 16.68
N ASP A 247 25.33 -9.90 16.04
CA ASP A 247 26.56 -9.19 15.68
C ASP A 247 26.30 -8.06 14.68
N LYS A 248 25.40 -8.29 13.71
CA LYS A 248 24.99 -7.25 12.76
C LYS A 248 24.18 -6.15 13.44
N ALA A 249 23.32 -6.51 14.38
CA ALA A 249 22.55 -5.53 15.14
C ALA A 249 23.44 -4.60 15.97
N ILE A 250 24.50 -5.15 16.59
CA ILE A 250 25.50 -4.38 17.35
C ILE A 250 26.26 -3.46 16.39
N ALA A 251 26.79 -4.00 15.29
CA ALA A 251 27.57 -3.22 14.32
C ALA A 251 26.77 -2.07 13.66
N GLU A 252 25.47 -2.20 13.54
CA GLU A 252 24.62 -1.15 12.98
C GLU A 252 24.21 -0.10 14.03
N ALA A 253 24.28 -0.45 15.32
CA ALA A 253 23.95 0.44 16.43
C ALA A 253 25.10 1.37 16.86
N ASP A 254 26.36 0.96 16.61
CA ASP A 254 27.59 1.69 16.90
C ASP A 254 27.89 2.77 15.81
#